data_24fd8e77566091afe418139285f90452
#
_entry.id   24fd8e77566091afe418139285f90452
#
_cell.length_a   1.000
_cell.length_b   1.000
_cell.length_c   1.000
_cell.angle_alpha   90.00
_cell.angle_beta   90.00
_cell.angle_gamma   90.00
#
_symmetry.space_group_name_H-M   'P 1'
#
loop_
_entity.id
_entity.type
_entity.pdbx_description
1 polymer ?
#
loop_
_entity_poly.entity_id
_entity_poly.type
_entity_poly.pdbx_seq_one_letter_code
_entity_poly.pdbx_strand_id
1 'polypeptide(L)'
;MADSILYNEDCIRSMKRLANGSIDLILTDPPYNLGNFMKGRDTNLKKMRDNFFGDAGWDDLSFEDWEKSMDNFFEESVRVLKKGGAMIVFMAIIKVESIIKIAERHGLYYKTTGIWHKLNPMPRNMNLHFVNSTEAWIYFTYKKRTGTFNNDGKVLHDFIETGVAANGERKFGKHPTQKPVQLMEFFVKVLTNEGETVLDPFMGSGSVGVAAKKNNRNFIGVEINENYFQIATRRIQEVKE
;
A
#
# COMPACT_ATOMS: atom_id res chain seq x y z
N MET A 1 -22.55 2.69 -10.07
CA MET A 1 -22.02 2.37 -8.74
C MET A 1 -20.64 1.75 -8.89
N ALA A 2 -19.71 2.10 -8.05
CA ALA A 2 -18.37 1.48 -8.04
C ALA A 2 -18.43 0.13 -7.34
N ASP A 3 -18.00 -0.93 -8.02
CA ASP A 3 -17.98 -2.27 -7.48
C ASP A 3 -16.78 -2.50 -6.59
N SER A 4 -16.95 -3.33 -5.55
CA SER A 4 -15.84 -3.76 -4.68
C SER A 4 -15.84 -5.27 -4.53
N ILE A 5 -14.70 -5.89 -4.87
CA ILE A 5 -14.46 -7.32 -4.75
C ILE A 5 -13.36 -7.53 -3.71
N LEU A 6 -13.65 -8.30 -2.67
CA LEU A 6 -12.74 -8.51 -1.56
C LEU A 6 -12.43 -10.00 -1.41
N TYR A 7 -11.14 -10.34 -1.22
CA TYR A 7 -10.68 -11.71 -1.04
C TYR A 7 -9.94 -11.86 0.29
N ASN A 8 -10.36 -12.84 1.10
CA ASN A 8 -9.63 -13.21 2.31
C ASN A 8 -8.72 -14.41 2.01
N GLU A 9 -7.56 -14.16 1.45
CA GLU A 9 -6.59 -15.19 1.07
C GLU A 9 -5.23 -14.59 0.72
N ASP A 10 -4.30 -15.42 0.27
CA ASP A 10 -3.00 -14.99 -0.24
C ASP A 10 -3.14 -14.11 -1.50
N CYS A 11 -2.35 -13.03 -1.57
CA CYS A 11 -2.42 -12.05 -2.65
C CYS A 11 -2.05 -12.64 -4.02
N ILE A 12 -1.04 -13.49 -4.10
CA ILE A 12 -0.61 -14.12 -5.36
C ILE A 12 -1.72 -15.05 -5.88
N ARG A 13 -2.35 -15.82 -4.98
CA ARG A 13 -3.46 -16.69 -5.34
C ARG A 13 -4.64 -15.90 -5.90
N SER A 14 -5.00 -14.80 -5.25
CA SER A 14 -6.07 -13.91 -5.74
C SER A 14 -5.73 -13.27 -7.07
N MET A 15 -4.53 -12.71 -7.19
CA MET A 15 -4.10 -12.02 -8.41
C MET A 15 -4.12 -12.94 -9.63
N LYS A 16 -3.72 -14.22 -9.50
CA LYS A 16 -3.76 -15.22 -10.58
C LYS A 16 -5.15 -15.41 -11.21
N ARG A 17 -6.22 -15.07 -10.50
CA ARG A 17 -7.61 -15.15 -11.04
C ARG A 17 -8.03 -13.89 -11.79
N LEU A 18 -7.29 -12.79 -11.63
CA LEU A 18 -7.59 -11.54 -12.32
C LEU A 18 -7.16 -11.62 -13.79
N ALA A 19 -7.94 -11.01 -14.66
CA ALA A 19 -7.62 -10.96 -16.08
C ALA A 19 -6.36 -10.11 -16.34
N ASN A 20 -5.59 -10.50 -17.35
CA ASN A 20 -4.44 -9.72 -17.80
C ASN A 20 -4.87 -8.31 -18.21
N GLY A 21 -4.13 -7.30 -17.79
CA GLY A 21 -4.37 -5.92 -18.18
C GLY A 21 -5.75 -5.40 -17.77
N SER A 22 -6.24 -5.79 -16.59
CA SER A 22 -7.54 -5.38 -16.06
C SER A 22 -7.49 -4.23 -15.04
N ILE A 23 -6.31 -3.92 -14.50
CA ILE A 23 -6.10 -2.97 -13.41
C ILE A 23 -5.49 -1.66 -13.92
N ASP A 24 -6.05 -0.54 -13.51
CA ASP A 24 -5.58 0.81 -13.85
C ASP A 24 -4.53 1.32 -12.86
N LEU A 25 -4.73 1.04 -11.55
CA LEU A 25 -3.84 1.43 -10.47
C LEU A 25 -3.65 0.28 -9.48
N ILE A 26 -2.40 -0.06 -9.17
CA ILE A 26 -2.06 -0.79 -7.96
C ILE A 26 -1.59 0.24 -6.92
N LEU A 27 -2.28 0.32 -5.77
CA LEU A 27 -1.91 1.21 -4.68
C LEU A 27 -1.82 0.37 -3.41
N THR A 28 -0.61 0.18 -2.87
CA THR A 28 -0.40 -0.88 -1.89
C THR A 28 0.73 -0.61 -0.90
N ASP A 29 0.65 -1.26 0.25
CA ASP A 29 1.57 -1.17 1.38
C ASP A 29 2.00 -2.59 1.81
N PRO A 30 2.89 -3.26 1.05
CA PRO A 30 3.31 -4.62 1.34
C PRO A 30 4.15 -4.68 2.62
N PRO A 31 4.30 -5.86 3.26
CA PRO A 31 5.15 -6.05 4.43
C PRO A 31 6.60 -5.63 4.16
N TYR A 32 7.16 -4.80 5.06
CA TYR A 32 8.50 -4.21 4.85
C TYR A 32 9.65 -5.15 5.17
N ASN A 33 9.38 -6.31 5.78
CA ASN A 33 10.37 -7.27 6.27
C ASN A 33 11.47 -6.60 7.12
N LEU A 34 11.05 -5.87 8.14
CA LEU A 34 11.95 -5.17 9.06
C LEU A 34 12.35 -6.01 10.27
N GLY A 35 11.83 -7.24 10.42
CA GLY A 35 12.06 -8.10 11.56
C GLY A 35 13.56 -8.34 11.84
N ASN A 36 14.33 -8.64 10.81
CA ASN A 36 15.78 -8.85 10.94
C ASN A 36 16.55 -7.56 11.26
N PHE A 37 16.10 -6.40 10.74
CA PHE A 37 16.69 -5.10 11.07
C PHE A 37 16.44 -4.71 12.54
N MET A 38 15.37 -5.23 13.13
CA MET A 38 14.97 -4.97 14.51
C MET A 38 15.57 -5.99 15.49
N LYS A 39 16.11 -7.12 15.03
CA LYS A 39 16.81 -8.11 15.86
C LYS A 39 18.05 -7.44 16.47
N GLY A 40 18.15 -7.48 17.80
CA GLY A 40 19.26 -6.86 18.53
C GLY A 40 18.99 -5.44 19.04
N ARG A 41 17.84 -4.85 18.76
CA ARG A 41 17.40 -3.59 19.37
C ARG A 41 16.45 -3.89 20.53
N ASP A 42 16.88 -3.59 21.74
CA ASP A 42 16.09 -3.75 22.97
C ASP A 42 15.05 -2.63 23.04
N THR A 43 13.95 -2.77 22.29
CA THR A 43 12.89 -1.78 22.21
C THR A 43 11.53 -2.42 22.44
N ASN A 44 10.57 -1.65 22.97
CA ASN A 44 9.17 -2.06 23.11
C ASN A 44 8.50 -2.48 21.77
N LEU A 45 9.16 -2.25 20.63
CA LEU A 45 8.77 -2.71 19.30
C LEU A 45 8.77 -4.25 19.20
N LYS A 46 9.62 -4.95 19.96
CA LYS A 46 9.63 -6.43 19.99
C LYS A 46 8.27 -6.96 20.45
N LYS A 47 7.72 -6.44 21.55
CA LYS A 47 6.40 -6.85 22.06
C LYS A 47 5.25 -6.49 21.09
N MET A 48 5.34 -5.37 20.36
CA MET A 48 4.34 -5.02 19.35
C MET A 48 4.43 -5.91 18.11
N ARG A 49 5.64 -6.28 17.71
CA ARG A 49 5.89 -7.18 16.59
C ARG A 49 5.33 -8.58 16.86
N ASP A 50 5.65 -9.14 18.04
CA ASP A 50 5.23 -10.48 18.42
C ASP A 50 3.69 -10.61 18.51
N ASN A 51 2.99 -9.48 18.71
CA ASN A 51 1.52 -9.45 18.83
C ASN A 51 0.78 -9.04 17.55
N PHE A 52 1.43 -8.39 16.55
CA PHE A 52 0.73 -7.76 15.42
C PHE A 52 1.28 -8.10 14.03
N PHE A 53 2.53 -8.54 13.91
CA PHE A 53 3.18 -8.79 12.62
C PHE A 53 3.57 -10.26 12.42
N GLY A 54 3.59 -11.07 13.51
CA GLY A 54 4.06 -12.46 13.48
C GLY A 54 3.13 -13.44 12.74
N ASP A 55 1.84 -13.14 12.68
CA ASP A 55 0.85 -14.09 12.15
C ASP A 55 0.85 -14.22 10.61
N ALA A 56 1.42 -13.25 9.89
CA ALA A 56 1.43 -13.26 8.43
C ALA A 56 2.72 -13.83 7.79
N GLY A 57 3.74 -14.12 8.58
CA GLY A 57 4.97 -14.81 8.10
C GLY A 57 5.91 -13.99 7.18
N TRP A 58 5.54 -12.78 6.79
CA TRP A 58 6.26 -11.97 5.78
C TRP A 58 7.31 -11.01 6.36
N ASP A 59 7.27 -10.74 7.65
CA ASP A 59 8.10 -9.68 8.28
C ASP A 59 9.41 -10.21 8.89
N ASP A 60 9.58 -11.55 8.97
CA ASP A 60 10.74 -12.24 9.52
C ASP A 60 11.47 -13.13 8.49
N LEU A 61 11.21 -12.92 7.19
CA LEU A 61 11.88 -13.65 6.12
C LEU A 61 13.37 -13.31 6.04
N SER A 62 14.18 -14.24 5.53
CA SER A 62 15.51 -13.88 5.03
C SER A 62 15.39 -12.81 3.95
N PHE A 63 16.49 -12.06 3.70
CA PHE A 63 16.42 -11.06 2.60
C PHE A 63 16.16 -11.73 1.26
N GLU A 64 16.73 -12.88 1.01
CA GLU A 64 16.53 -13.65 -0.24
C GLU A 64 15.08 -14.13 -0.40
N ASP A 65 14.48 -14.67 0.65
CA ASP A 65 13.07 -15.11 0.60
C ASP A 65 12.11 -13.94 0.42
N TRP A 66 12.38 -12.81 1.08
CA TRP A 66 11.62 -11.58 0.89
C TRP A 66 11.76 -11.06 -0.55
N GLU A 67 12.98 -11.02 -1.09
CA GLU A 67 13.23 -10.60 -2.47
C GLU A 67 12.48 -11.48 -3.45
N LYS A 68 12.52 -12.81 -3.27
CA LYS A 68 11.77 -13.77 -4.09
C LYS A 68 10.26 -13.57 -3.99
N SER A 69 9.75 -13.28 -2.80
CA SER A 69 8.32 -13.00 -2.61
C SER A 69 7.90 -11.71 -3.31
N MET A 70 8.73 -10.66 -3.25
CA MET A 70 8.50 -9.43 -3.98
C MET A 70 8.62 -9.63 -5.49
N ASP A 71 9.55 -10.45 -5.96
CA ASP A 71 9.70 -10.77 -7.37
C ASP A 71 8.42 -11.42 -7.93
N ASN A 72 7.88 -12.44 -7.27
CA ASN A 72 6.59 -13.06 -7.61
C ASN A 72 5.42 -12.06 -7.58
N PHE A 73 5.43 -11.16 -6.60
CA PHE A 73 4.42 -10.12 -6.48
C PHE A 73 4.47 -9.13 -7.66
N PHE A 74 5.67 -8.69 -8.06
CA PHE A 74 5.82 -7.80 -9.21
C PHE A 74 5.50 -8.49 -10.54
N GLU A 75 5.83 -9.77 -10.69
CA GLU A 75 5.42 -10.57 -11.86
C GLU A 75 3.91 -10.56 -12.05
N GLU A 76 3.14 -10.88 -11.01
CA GLU A 76 1.68 -10.85 -11.08
C GLU A 76 1.14 -9.42 -11.22
N SER A 77 1.78 -8.42 -10.59
CA SER A 77 1.39 -7.02 -10.70
C SER A 77 1.46 -6.53 -12.15
N VAL A 78 2.54 -6.79 -12.87
CA VAL A 78 2.67 -6.35 -14.27
C VAL A 78 1.77 -7.13 -15.22
N ARG A 79 1.42 -8.37 -14.87
CA ARG A 79 0.46 -9.16 -15.63
C ARG A 79 -0.94 -8.53 -15.60
N VAL A 80 -1.39 -8.11 -14.42
CA VAL A 80 -2.72 -7.55 -14.25
C VAL A 80 -2.83 -6.06 -14.60
N LEU A 81 -1.72 -5.31 -14.58
CA LEU A 81 -1.70 -3.89 -14.93
C LEU A 81 -1.99 -3.68 -16.42
N LYS A 82 -2.82 -2.70 -16.73
CA LYS A 82 -3.01 -2.18 -18.08
C LYS A 82 -1.75 -1.50 -18.58
N LYS A 83 -1.58 -1.45 -19.90
CA LYS A 83 -0.54 -0.63 -20.53
C LYS A 83 -0.77 0.86 -20.22
N GLY A 84 0.18 1.50 -19.52
CA GLY A 84 0.06 2.85 -18.98
C GLY A 84 -0.55 2.88 -17.57
N GLY A 85 -0.93 1.75 -17.00
CA GLY A 85 -1.38 1.65 -15.63
C GLY A 85 -0.29 2.08 -14.65
N ALA A 86 -0.72 2.61 -13.51
CA ALA A 86 0.14 3.15 -12.46
C ALA A 86 0.32 2.15 -11.30
N MET A 87 1.45 2.24 -10.62
CA MET A 87 1.68 1.51 -9.38
C MET A 87 2.33 2.41 -8.34
N ILE A 88 1.73 2.47 -7.15
CA ILE A 88 2.30 3.10 -5.95
C ILE A 88 2.57 2.01 -4.92
N VAL A 89 3.82 1.94 -4.48
CA VAL A 89 4.25 1.01 -3.43
C VAL A 89 4.79 1.80 -2.26
N PHE A 90 4.15 1.70 -1.10
CA PHE A 90 4.72 2.20 0.15
C PHE A 90 5.81 1.26 0.63
N MET A 91 6.91 1.81 1.16
CA MET A 91 8.03 1.00 1.61
C MET A 91 8.89 1.74 2.63
N ALA A 92 9.56 0.99 3.49
CA ALA A 92 10.62 1.56 4.34
C ALA A 92 11.74 2.12 3.48
N ILE A 93 12.24 3.32 3.83
CA ILE A 93 13.27 4.04 3.06
C ILE A 93 14.48 3.15 2.74
N ILE A 94 14.89 2.30 3.69
CA ILE A 94 16.05 1.38 3.53
C ILE A 94 15.84 0.27 2.48
N LYS A 95 14.61 0.08 1.98
CA LYS A 95 14.24 -0.94 0.99
C LYS A 95 13.88 -0.36 -0.38
N VAL A 96 13.87 0.96 -0.51
CA VAL A 96 13.45 1.66 -1.75
C VAL A 96 14.25 1.18 -2.96
N GLU A 97 15.58 1.12 -2.86
CA GLU A 97 16.44 0.67 -3.95
C GLU A 97 16.13 -0.77 -4.38
N SER A 98 15.92 -1.67 -3.41
CA SER A 98 15.59 -3.08 -3.69
C SER A 98 14.27 -3.19 -4.46
N ILE A 99 13.23 -2.45 -4.05
CA ILE A 99 11.94 -2.43 -4.72
C ILE A 99 12.06 -1.89 -6.15
N ILE A 100 12.82 -0.80 -6.36
CA ILE A 100 13.03 -0.23 -7.69
C ILE A 100 13.70 -1.27 -8.60
N LYS A 101 14.77 -1.92 -8.15
CA LYS A 101 15.50 -2.94 -8.93
C LYS A 101 14.61 -4.14 -9.29
N ILE A 102 13.77 -4.60 -8.37
CA ILE A 102 12.84 -5.70 -8.65
C ILE A 102 11.80 -5.25 -9.68
N ALA A 103 11.16 -4.10 -9.47
CA ALA A 103 10.13 -3.57 -10.35
C ALA A 103 10.62 -3.37 -11.80
N GLU A 104 11.85 -2.86 -11.96
CA GLU A 104 12.45 -2.64 -13.28
C GLU A 104 12.75 -3.94 -14.02
N ARG A 105 13.10 -5.03 -13.31
CA ARG A 105 13.24 -6.38 -13.92
C ARG A 105 11.96 -6.84 -14.60
N HIS A 106 10.80 -6.43 -14.09
CA HIS A 106 9.47 -6.75 -14.63
C HIS A 106 8.94 -5.70 -15.62
N GLY A 107 9.76 -4.73 -16.02
CA GLY A 107 9.42 -3.75 -17.05
C GLY A 107 8.54 -2.60 -16.57
N LEU A 108 8.51 -2.33 -15.26
CA LEU A 108 7.96 -1.11 -14.71
C LEU A 108 8.95 0.04 -14.91
N TYR A 109 8.45 1.21 -15.33
CA TYR A 109 9.24 2.42 -15.42
C TYR A 109 9.17 3.19 -14.11
N TYR A 110 10.28 3.32 -13.42
CA TYR A 110 10.40 4.19 -12.26
C TYR A 110 10.15 5.65 -12.64
N LYS A 111 9.36 6.35 -11.85
CA LYS A 111 9.01 7.76 -12.06
C LYS A 111 9.61 8.65 -10.99
N THR A 112 9.31 8.38 -9.74
CA THR A 112 9.84 9.10 -8.58
C THR A 112 9.67 8.30 -7.31
N THR A 113 10.46 8.65 -6.30
CA THR A 113 10.23 8.27 -4.91
C THR A 113 9.84 9.51 -4.14
N GLY A 114 8.67 9.48 -3.51
CA GLY A 114 8.24 10.57 -2.68
C GLY A 114 8.17 10.18 -1.21
N ILE A 115 7.91 11.16 -0.37
CA ILE A 115 7.85 11.03 1.08
C ILE A 115 6.44 11.39 1.57
N TRP A 116 5.86 10.53 2.37
CA TRP A 116 4.74 10.88 3.23
C TRP A 116 5.27 11.30 4.60
N HIS A 117 5.04 12.56 4.97
CA HIS A 117 5.36 13.10 6.29
C HIS A 117 4.10 13.10 7.17
N LYS A 118 4.24 12.49 8.34
CA LYS A 118 3.18 12.39 9.36
C LYS A 118 3.24 13.61 10.26
N LEU A 119 2.22 14.46 10.22
CA LEU A 119 2.15 15.68 11.04
C LEU A 119 2.07 15.39 12.55
N ASN A 120 1.51 14.22 12.93
CA ASN A 120 1.36 13.77 14.30
C ASN A 120 1.86 12.34 14.50
N PRO A 121 3.16 12.09 14.29
CA PRO A 121 3.73 10.76 14.44
C PRO A 121 3.66 10.31 15.90
N MET A 122 3.61 8.99 16.14
CA MET A 122 3.64 8.46 17.50
C MET A 122 4.99 8.83 18.16
N PRO A 123 4.99 9.58 19.26
CA PRO A 123 6.23 9.92 19.95
C PRO A 123 6.84 8.66 20.58
N ARG A 124 8.06 8.35 20.20
CA ARG A 124 8.85 7.23 20.77
C ARG A 124 10.25 7.73 21.07
N ASN A 125 10.71 7.51 22.30
CA ASN A 125 12.09 7.79 22.71
C ASN A 125 12.62 9.16 22.19
N MET A 126 11.78 10.21 22.27
CA MET A 126 12.09 11.54 21.73
C MET A 126 13.40 12.13 22.25
N ASN A 127 13.85 11.69 23.42
CA ASN A 127 15.11 12.16 24.03
C ASN A 127 16.33 11.35 23.60
N LEU A 128 16.15 10.26 22.84
CA LEU A 128 17.24 9.36 22.45
C LEU A 128 17.56 9.42 20.95
N HIS A 129 16.56 9.70 20.11
CA HIS A 129 16.75 9.77 18.65
C HIS A 129 15.59 10.54 17.98
N PHE A 130 15.73 10.81 16.69
CA PHE A 130 14.68 11.44 15.88
C PHE A 130 13.39 10.61 15.87
N VAL A 131 12.24 11.29 15.92
CA VAL A 131 10.94 10.64 15.76
C VAL A 131 10.79 10.17 14.30
N ASN A 132 10.38 8.91 14.10
CA ASN A 132 10.10 8.37 12.78
C ASN A 132 8.77 8.93 12.25
N SER A 133 8.85 10.03 11.51
CA SER A 133 7.70 10.77 10.96
C SER A 133 7.50 10.57 9.46
N THR A 134 8.34 9.80 8.78
CA THR A 134 8.31 9.68 7.33
C THR A 134 8.19 8.23 6.87
N GLU A 135 7.51 8.03 5.73
CA GLU A 135 7.49 6.79 4.95
C GLU A 135 7.69 7.13 3.47
N ALA A 136 8.40 6.26 2.76
CA ALA A 136 8.55 6.42 1.31
C ALA A 136 7.36 5.81 0.56
N TRP A 137 7.02 6.41 -0.57
CA TRP A 137 6.19 5.82 -1.61
C TRP A 137 6.92 5.90 -2.95
N ILE A 138 6.79 4.86 -3.78
CA ILE A 138 7.50 4.73 -5.04
C ILE A 138 6.46 4.65 -6.14
N TYR A 139 6.61 5.49 -7.16
CA TYR A 139 5.70 5.58 -8.29
C TYR A 139 6.32 4.93 -9.52
N PHE A 140 5.55 4.05 -10.14
CA PHE A 140 5.89 3.38 -11.40
C PHE A 140 4.75 3.52 -12.41
N THR A 141 5.09 3.35 -13.71
CA THR A 141 4.13 3.13 -14.78
C THR A 141 4.52 1.89 -15.58
N TYR A 142 3.54 1.19 -16.18
CA TYR A 142 3.79 -0.06 -16.91
C TYR A 142 3.71 0.12 -18.42
N LYS A 143 4.73 -0.37 -19.16
CA LYS A 143 4.83 -0.36 -20.64
C LYS A 143 4.65 0.98 -21.34
N LYS A 144 4.35 2.05 -20.65
CA LYS A 144 4.36 3.43 -21.12
C LYS A 144 5.00 4.32 -20.07
N ARG A 145 5.73 5.34 -20.51
CA ARG A 145 6.33 6.31 -19.58
C ARG A 145 5.32 7.30 -19.02
N THR A 146 4.12 7.36 -19.60
CA THR A 146 3.03 8.24 -19.18
C THR A 146 1.76 7.42 -19.05
N GLY A 147 0.98 7.70 -18.02
CA GLY A 147 -0.34 7.15 -17.75
C GLY A 147 -1.30 8.27 -17.36
N THR A 148 -2.42 7.93 -16.73
CA THR A 148 -3.34 8.90 -16.14
C THR A 148 -2.61 9.72 -15.07
N PHE A 149 -2.70 11.05 -15.14
CA PHE A 149 -2.13 11.98 -14.17
C PHE A 149 -3.00 13.24 -14.08
N ASN A 150 -3.99 13.21 -13.21
CA ASN A 150 -4.99 14.27 -13.03
C ASN A 150 -4.47 15.30 -12.01
N ASN A 151 -3.78 16.30 -12.49
CA ASN A 151 -3.20 17.34 -11.62
C ASN A 151 -3.91 18.70 -11.71
N ASP A 152 -5.00 18.80 -12.50
CA ASP A 152 -5.77 20.04 -12.74
C ASP A 152 -4.88 21.23 -13.13
N GLY A 153 -3.81 20.97 -13.87
CA GLY A 153 -2.84 21.97 -14.28
C GLY A 153 -1.89 22.48 -13.16
N LYS A 154 -1.92 21.82 -11.98
CA LYS A 154 -1.08 22.21 -10.84
C LYS A 154 0.20 21.39 -10.80
N VAL A 155 1.24 21.95 -10.22
CA VAL A 155 2.46 21.21 -9.88
C VAL A 155 2.17 20.39 -8.63
N LEU A 156 2.36 19.08 -8.72
CA LEU A 156 2.28 18.16 -7.57
C LEU A 156 3.70 17.79 -7.15
N HIS A 157 3.96 17.92 -5.84
CA HIS A 157 5.25 17.58 -5.27
C HIS A 157 5.28 16.13 -4.80
N ASP A 158 6.45 15.53 -4.78
CA ASP A 158 6.72 14.19 -4.24
C ASP A 158 6.83 14.16 -2.70
N PHE A 159 6.34 15.20 -2.05
CA PHE A 159 6.26 15.34 -0.60
C PHE A 159 4.81 15.59 -0.20
N ILE A 160 4.25 14.66 0.59
CA ILE A 160 2.84 14.72 1.03
C ILE A 160 2.80 14.79 2.54
N GLU A 161 2.07 15.75 3.08
CA GLU A 161 1.87 15.89 4.53
C GLU A 161 0.41 15.60 4.90
N THR A 162 0.21 14.66 5.81
CA THR A 162 -1.10 14.39 6.42
C THR A 162 -0.94 13.97 7.88
N GLY A 163 -2.02 14.05 8.64
CA GLY A 163 -2.10 13.33 9.92
C GLY A 163 -2.08 11.81 9.68
N VAL A 164 -1.82 11.04 10.74
CA VAL A 164 -2.08 9.60 10.75
C VAL A 164 -3.59 9.34 10.75
N ALA A 165 -4.01 8.10 10.47
CA ALA A 165 -5.42 7.72 10.44
C ALA A 165 -6.17 8.21 11.71
N ALA A 166 -7.22 8.97 11.51
CA ALA A 166 -8.03 9.56 12.57
C ALA A 166 -8.78 8.48 13.39
N ASN A 167 -9.19 8.81 14.62
CA ASN A 167 -9.94 7.87 15.45
C ASN A 167 -11.25 7.41 14.80
N GLY A 168 -11.95 8.28 14.06
CA GLY A 168 -13.15 7.94 13.31
C GLY A 168 -12.94 6.88 12.24
N GLU A 169 -11.73 6.80 11.68
CA GLU A 169 -11.36 5.77 10.69
C GLU A 169 -11.12 4.38 11.33
N ARG A 170 -11.08 4.30 12.67
CA ARG A 170 -10.78 3.08 13.44
C ARG A 170 -11.99 2.51 14.18
N LYS A 171 -13.19 2.97 13.86
CA LYS A 171 -14.42 2.58 14.59
C LYS A 171 -14.75 1.08 14.50
N PHE A 172 -14.32 0.38 13.47
CA PHE A 172 -14.53 -1.07 13.29
C PHE A 172 -13.37 -1.92 13.79
N GLY A 173 -12.31 -1.32 14.28
CA GLY A 173 -11.12 -1.98 14.77
C GLY A 173 -9.85 -1.21 14.46
N LYS A 174 -8.74 -1.64 15.03
CA LYS A 174 -7.43 -1.01 14.87
C LYS A 174 -6.54 -1.89 14.00
N HIS A 175 -5.91 -1.30 13.01
CA HIS A 175 -4.77 -1.87 12.30
C HIS A 175 -3.52 -1.07 12.69
N PRO A 176 -2.40 -1.72 13.03
CA PRO A 176 -1.23 -1.04 13.61
C PRO A 176 -0.60 -0.01 12.68
N THR A 177 -0.62 -0.26 11.39
CA THR A 177 -0.02 0.59 10.35
C THR A 177 -1.05 1.20 9.40
N GLN A 178 -2.30 1.37 9.86
CA GLN A 178 -3.36 1.94 9.04
C GLN A 178 -2.95 3.28 8.42
N LYS A 179 -2.97 3.34 7.09
CA LYS A 179 -2.78 4.57 6.34
C LYS A 179 -4.07 5.42 6.39
N PRO A 180 -3.96 6.78 6.47
CA PRO A 180 -5.13 7.64 6.43
C PRO A 180 -5.81 7.61 5.06
N VAL A 181 -7.15 7.62 5.06
CA VAL A 181 -7.94 7.62 3.81
C VAL A 181 -7.58 8.82 2.92
N GLN A 182 -7.36 9.99 3.51
CA GLN A 182 -6.97 11.21 2.79
C GLN A 182 -5.73 11.01 1.92
N LEU A 183 -4.72 10.29 2.42
CA LEU A 183 -3.50 9.98 1.65
C LEU A 183 -3.81 9.06 0.47
N MET A 184 -4.66 8.07 0.65
CA MET A 184 -5.05 7.14 -0.42
C MET A 184 -5.92 7.84 -1.47
N GLU A 185 -6.84 8.71 -1.05
CA GLU A 185 -7.67 9.51 -1.96
C GLU A 185 -6.83 10.39 -2.89
N PHE A 186 -5.72 10.94 -2.41
CA PHE A 186 -4.79 11.71 -3.25
C PHE A 186 -4.31 10.88 -4.44
N PHE A 187 -3.75 9.67 -4.19
CA PHE A 187 -3.25 8.82 -5.26
C PHE A 187 -4.36 8.30 -6.19
N VAL A 188 -5.50 7.91 -5.63
CA VAL A 188 -6.66 7.45 -6.41
C VAL A 188 -7.12 8.53 -7.38
N LYS A 189 -7.27 9.77 -6.93
CA LYS A 189 -7.71 10.90 -7.79
C LYS A 189 -6.69 11.25 -8.86
N VAL A 190 -5.42 11.31 -8.49
CA VAL A 190 -4.34 11.70 -9.41
C VAL A 190 -4.09 10.64 -10.47
N LEU A 191 -4.13 9.36 -10.12
CA LEU A 191 -3.66 8.28 -10.98
C LEU A 191 -4.76 7.45 -11.64
N THR A 192 -6.03 7.80 -11.40
CA THR A 192 -7.17 7.11 -12.04
C THR A 192 -8.29 8.07 -12.41
N ASN A 193 -9.15 7.63 -13.35
CA ASN A 193 -10.43 8.25 -13.68
C ASN A 193 -11.58 7.50 -12.99
N GLU A 194 -12.78 8.11 -12.92
CA GLU A 194 -13.98 7.43 -12.43
C GLU A 194 -14.29 6.18 -13.28
N GLY A 195 -14.76 5.14 -12.60
CA GLY A 195 -15.03 3.83 -13.21
C GLY A 195 -13.80 2.94 -13.43
N GLU A 196 -12.57 3.48 -13.31
CA GLU A 196 -11.34 2.68 -13.40
C GLU A 196 -11.16 1.80 -12.15
N THR A 197 -10.33 0.77 -12.25
CA THR A 197 -10.15 -0.26 -11.22
C THR A 197 -8.85 -0.08 -10.45
N VAL A 198 -8.98 0.03 -9.13
CA VAL A 198 -7.86 0.08 -8.17
C VAL A 198 -7.71 -1.29 -7.51
N LEU A 199 -6.49 -1.80 -7.45
CA LEU A 199 -6.13 -3.04 -6.75
C LEU A 199 -5.23 -2.72 -5.55
N ASP A 200 -5.57 -3.29 -4.40
CA ASP A 200 -4.68 -3.35 -3.23
C ASP A 200 -4.49 -4.81 -2.78
N PRO A 201 -3.36 -5.43 -3.14
CA PRO A 201 -3.05 -6.82 -2.78
C PRO A 201 -2.73 -7.05 -1.29
N PHE A 202 -2.54 -5.96 -0.52
CA PHE A 202 -2.24 -5.99 0.91
C PHE A 202 -3.12 -4.98 1.65
N MET A 203 -4.47 -5.11 1.48
CA MET A 203 -5.38 -4.03 1.84
C MET A 203 -5.47 -3.71 3.34
N GLY A 204 -4.99 -4.58 4.22
CA GLY A 204 -5.04 -4.37 5.66
C GLY A 204 -6.44 -4.01 6.14
N SER A 205 -6.58 -2.81 6.69
CA SER A 205 -7.89 -2.28 7.12
C SER A 205 -8.71 -1.60 6.01
N GLY A 206 -8.30 -1.67 4.74
CA GLY A 206 -9.09 -1.22 3.58
C GLY A 206 -9.10 0.29 3.31
N SER A 207 -8.08 1.03 3.70
CA SER A 207 -8.04 2.49 3.46
C SER A 207 -8.07 2.85 1.96
N VAL A 208 -7.40 2.04 1.12
CA VAL A 208 -7.44 2.22 -0.34
C VAL A 208 -8.85 1.95 -0.88
N GLY A 209 -9.52 0.89 -0.41
CA GLY A 209 -10.88 0.55 -0.83
C GLY A 209 -11.89 1.64 -0.46
N VAL A 210 -11.78 2.20 0.75
CA VAL A 210 -12.59 3.35 1.17
C VAL A 210 -12.34 4.56 0.24
N ALA A 211 -11.08 4.86 -0.07
CA ALA A 211 -10.70 5.95 -0.96
C ALA A 211 -11.22 5.73 -2.39
N ALA A 212 -11.08 4.52 -2.93
CA ALA A 212 -11.56 4.17 -4.27
C ALA A 212 -13.08 4.35 -4.38
N LYS A 213 -13.84 3.74 -3.45
CA LYS A 213 -15.29 3.80 -3.45
C LYS A 213 -15.83 5.23 -3.30
N LYS A 214 -15.28 6.03 -2.38
CA LYS A 214 -15.63 7.45 -2.20
C LYS A 214 -15.44 8.28 -3.47
N ASN A 215 -14.57 7.85 -4.36
CA ASN A 215 -14.26 8.58 -5.58
C ASN A 215 -14.76 7.86 -6.85
N ASN A 216 -15.75 6.98 -6.75
CA ASN A 216 -16.36 6.26 -7.86
C ASN A 216 -15.39 5.39 -8.68
N ARG A 217 -14.38 4.77 -8.03
CA ARG A 217 -13.50 3.79 -8.65
C ARG A 217 -13.87 2.38 -8.19
N ASN A 218 -13.81 1.42 -9.11
CA ASN A 218 -13.92 0.01 -8.76
C ASN A 218 -12.71 -0.40 -7.90
N PHE A 219 -12.94 -1.32 -6.98
CA PHE A 219 -11.89 -1.74 -6.05
C PHE A 219 -11.79 -3.26 -5.97
N ILE A 220 -10.56 -3.76 -6.00
CA ILE A 220 -10.25 -5.14 -5.68
C ILE A 220 -9.27 -5.11 -4.51
N GLY A 221 -9.61 -5.78 -3.41
CA GLY A 221 -8.78 -5.83 -2.20
C GLY A 221 -8.50 -7.25 -1.76
N VAL A 222 -7.27 -7.51 -1.31
CA VAL A 222 -6.87 -8.80 -0.77
C VAL A 222 -6.25 -8.61 0.60
N GLU A 223 -6.66 -9.44 1.57
CA GLU A 223 -6.11 -9.47 2.92
C GLU A 223 -6.13 -10.90 3.44
N ILE A 224 -4.99 -11.38 3.89
CA ILE A 224 -4.85 -12.75 4.38
C ILE A 224 -5.34 -12.92 5.82
N ASN A 225 -5.20 -11.87 6.65
CA ASN A 225 -5.64 -11.91 8.04
C ASN A 225 -7.15 -11.66 8.13
N GLU A 226 -7.89 -12.67 8.63
CA GLU A 226 -9.34 -12.61 8.74
C GLU A 226 -9.86 -11.40 9.52
N ASN A 227 -9.21 -11.04 10.64
CA ASN A 227 -9.66 -9.91 11.45
C ASN A 227 -9.54 -8.57 10.70
N TYR A 228 -8.42 -8.36 9.99
CA TYR A 228 -8.22 -7.16 9.18
C TYR A 228 -9.14 -7.15 7.97
N PHE A 229 -9.37 -8.31 7.34
CA PHE A 229 -10.34 -8.47 6.27
C PHE A 229 -11.75 -8.04 6.70
N GLN A 230 -12.21 -8.48 7.88
CA GLN A 230 -13.52 -8.09 8.42
C GLN A 230 -13.60 -6.59 8.72
N ILE A 231 -12.54 -5.99 9.24
CA ILE A 231 -12.45 -4.53 9.44
C ILE A 231 -12.57 -3.80 8.09
N ALA A 232 -11.78 -4.22 7.10
CA ALA A 232 -11.78 -3.63 5.76
C ALA A 232 -13.16 -3.71 5.10
N THR A 233 -13.78 -4.90 5.16
CA THR A 233 -15.12 -5.15 4.58
C THR A 233 -16.15 -4.18 5.16
N ARG A 234 -16.21 -4.05 6.49
CA ARG A 234 -17.15 -3.12 7.14
C ARG A 234 -16.88 -1.66 6.77
N ARG A 235 -15.62 -1.23 6.72
CA ARG A 235 -15.23 0.14 6.38
C ARG A 235 -15.63 0.48 4.94
N ILE A 236 -15.38 -0.42 4.00
CA ILE A 236 -15.69 -0.21 2.58
C ILE A 236 -17.21 -0.23 2.34
N GLN A 237 -17.94 -1.15 2.98
CA GLN A 237 -19.41 -1.21 2.88
C GLN A 237 -20.11 0.02 3.46
N GLU A 238 -19.52 0.65 4.48
CA GLU A 238 -20.10 1.83 5.10
C GLU A 238 -20.00 3.10 4.26
N VAL A 239 -19.12 3.13 3.26
CA VAL A 239 -19.04 4.27 2.33
C VAL A 239 -20.39 4.41 1.64
N LYS A 240 -21.12 5.46 2.02
CA LYS A 240 -22.37 5.85 1.35
C LYS A 240 -22.03 6.54 0.03
N GLU A 241 -22.86 6.29 -0.94
CA GLU A 241 -22.86 6.96 -2.24
C GLU A 241 -23.25 8.42 -2.09
#